data_fbd6b8afd0a3def64b14b5298817ad58
#
_entry.id   fbd6b8afd0a3def64b14b5298817ad58
#
_cell.length_a   1.000
_cell.length_b   1.000
_cell.length_c   1.000
_cell.angle_alpha   90.00
_cell.angle_beta   90.00
_cell.angle_gamma   90.00
#
_symmetry.space_group_name_H-M   'P 1'
#
loop_
_entity.id
_entity.type
_entity.pdbx_description
1 polymer ?
#
loop_
_entity_poly.entity_id
_entity_poly.type
_entity_poly.pdbx_seq_one_letter_code
_entity_poly.pdbx_strand_id
1 'polypeptide(L)' 'MKISQYDCVRLKDGREGTVVELFDKGASLMVEICDDEGRTLDMPIVFAEEI' A
#
# COMPACT_ATOMS: atom_id res chain seq x y z
N MET A 1 2.56 6.14 13.62
CA MET A 1 3.24 4.95 13.09
C MET A 1 3.93 5.29 11.78
N LYS A 2 5.16 4.85 11.62
CA LYS A 2 5.94 5.16 10.43
C LYS A 2 5.88 3.99 9.45
N ILE A 3 5.50 4.29 8.22
CA ILE A 3 5.41 3.29 7.15
C ILE A 3 6.63 3.43 6.27
N SER A 4 7.27 2.33 5.95
CA SER A 4 8.45 2.30 5.11
C SER A 4 8.17 1.58 3.79
N GLN A 5 9.01 1.84 2.79
CA GLN A 5 8.94 1.13 1.52
C GLN A 5 9.04 -0.37 1.76
N TYR A 6 8.22 -1.14 1.05
CA TYR A 6 8.10 -2.60 1.12
C TYR A 6 7.43 -3.13 2.39
N ASP A 7 6.89 -2.28 3.24
CA ASP A 7 6.05 -2.73 4.35
C ASP A 7 4.75 -3.33 3.82
N CYS A 8 4.24 -4.34 4.53
CA CYS A 8 2.90 -4.87 4.26
C CYS A 8 1.90 -4.04 5.02
N VAL A 9 0.82 -3.63 4.35
CA VAL A 9 -0.20 -2.78 4.96
C VAL A 9 -1.59 -3.32 4.65
N ARG A 10 -2.55 -2.96 5.49
CA ARG A 10 -3.97 -3.22 5.23
C ARG A 10 -4.68 -1.88 5.10
N LEU A 11 -5.40 -1.71 3.99
CA LEU A 11 -6.20 -0.53 3.76
C LEU A 11 -7.50 -0.62 4.58
N LYS A 12 -8.09 0.52 4.89
CA LYS A 12 -9.33 0.56 5.68
C LYS A 12 -10.50 -0.14 5.00
N ASP A 13 -10.43 -0.33 3.68
CA ASP A 13 -11.46 -1.07 2.94
C ASP A 13 -11.26 -2.59 3.01
N GLY A 14 -10.20 -3.06 3.70
CA GLY A 14 -9.93 -4.47 3.89
C GLY A 14 -8.90 -5.07 2.96
N ARG A 15 -8.48 -4.36 1.93
CA ARG A 15 -7.46 -4.87 1.01
C ARG A 15 -6.09 -4.84 1.68
N GLU A 16 -5.26 -5.81 1.35
CA GLU A 16 -3.89 -5.86 1.85
C GLU A 16 -2.90 -5.79 0.70
N GLY A 17 -1.77 -5.15 0.92
CA GLY A 17 -0.77 -5.03 -0.11
C GLY A 17 0.58 -4.63 0.45
N THR A 18 1.51 -4.35 -0.47
CA THR A 18 2.88 -3.97 -0.14
C THR A 18 3.11 -2.55 -0.62
N VAL A 19 3.70 -1.71 0.23
CA VAL A 19 4.07 -0.35 -0.14
C VAL A 19 5.26 -0.42 -1.09
N VAL A 20 5.08 0.02 -2.34
CA VAL A 20 6.15 -0.01 -3.33
C VAL A 20 6.80 1.35 -3.50
N GLU A 21 6.11 2.43 -3.13
CA GLU A 21 6.66 3.77 -3.21
C GLU A 21 5.99 4.69 -2.19
N LEU A 22 6.72 5.70 -1.75
CA LEU A 22 6.24 6.70 -0.82
C LEU A 22 6.36 8.08 -1.47
N PHE A 23 5.34 8.92 -1.29
CA PHE A 23 5.31 10.27 -1.81
C PHE A 23 5.06 11.26 -0.68
N ASP A 24 5.51 12.50 -0.85
CA ASP A 24 5.26 13.59 0.09
C ASP A 24 5.61 13.21 1.53
N LYS A 25 6.78 12.60 1.70
CA LYS A 25 7.30 12.19 3.02
C LYS A 25 6.37 11.20 3.74
N GLY A 26 5.67 10.36 2.96
CA GLY A 26 4.78 9.34 3.51
C GLY A 26 3.33 9.76 3.62
N ALA A 27 2.98 10.95 3.14
CA ALA A 27 1.58 11.39 3.14
C ALA A 27 0.73 10.57 2.16
N SER A 28 1.33 10.11 1.06
CA SER A 28 0.67 9.21 0.12
C SER A 28 1.59 8.05 -0.24
N LEU A 29 0.99 6.95 -0.68
CA LEU A 29 1.69 5.68 -0.87
C LEU A 29 1.16 5.00 -2.13
N MET A 30 2.07 4.36 -2.87
CA MET A 30 1.66 3.45 -3.92
C MET A 30 1.69 2.04 -3.33
N VAL A 31 0.56 1.34 -3.37
CA VAL A 31 0.43 0.01 -2.75
C VAL A 31 0.12 -1.01 -3.83
N GLU A 32 0.92 -2.07 -3.87
CA GLU A 32 0.70 -3.18 -4.80
C GLU A 32 -0.23 -4.19 -4.14
N ILE A 33 -1.40 -4.40 -4.73
CA ILE A 33 -2.37 -5.39 -4.26
C ILE A 33 -2.20 -6.64 -5.13
N CYS A 34 -1.93 -7.77 -4.49
CA CYS A 34 -1.71 -9.04 -5.19
C CYS A 34 -2.77 -10.06 -4.84
N ASP A 35 -2.99 -11.04 -5.74
CA ASP A 35 -3.84 -12.18 -5.44
C ASP A 35 -3.03 -13.27 -4.71
N ASP A 36 -3.69 -14.39 -4.39
CA ASP A 36 -3.06 -15.49 -3.67
C ASP A 36 -1.92 -16.14 -4.44
N GLU A 37 -1.86 -15.92 -5.75
CA GLU A 37 -0.80 -16.49 -6.59
C GLU A 37 0.33 -15.46 -6.84
N GLY A 38 0.26 -14.31 -6.21
CA GLY A 38 1.28 -13.29 -6.33
C GLY A 38 1.15 -12.38 -7.55
N ARG A 39 0.04 -12.49 -8.29
CA ARG A 39 -0.18 -11.62 -9.46
C ARG A 39 -0.73 -10.28 -9.01
N THR A 40 -0.23 -9.21 -9.61
CA THR A 40 -0.67 -7.87 -9.29
C THR A 40 -2.10 -7.65 -9.80
N LEU A 41 -3.03 -7.35 -8.89
CA LEU A 41 -4.42 -7.06 -9.22
C LEU A 41 -4.64 -5.56 -9.42
N ASP A 42 -3.94 -4.74 -8.64
CA ASP A 42 -4.12 -3.30 -8.67
C ASP A 42 -2.90 -2.65 -8.03
N MET A 43 -2.69 -1.36 -8.32
CA MET A 43 -1.58 -0.62 -7.73
C MET A 43 -2.05 0.81 -7.44
N PRO A 44 -2.99 0.97 -6.49
CA PRO A 44 -3.54 2.28 -6.19
C PRO A 44 -2.56 3.17 -5.45
N ILE A 45 -2.75 4.48 -5.60
CA ILE A 45 -2.10 5.47 -4.76
C ILE A 45 -3.13 5.86 -3.69
N VAL A 46 -2.75 5.68 -2.44
CA VAL A 46 -3.65 5.94 -1.31
C VAL A 46 -2.98 6.92 -0.36
N PHE A 47 -3.79 7.59 0.47
CA PHE A 47 -3.26 8.45 1.52
C PHE A 47 -2.96 7.60 2.77
N ALA A 48 -1.98 8.04 3.56
CA ALA A 48 -1.57 7.30 4.75
C ALA A 48 -2.74 7.09 5.72
N GLU A 49 -3.71 8.01 5.74
CA GLU A 49 -4.88 7.91 6.61
C GLU A 49 -5.84 6.79 6.18
N GLU A 50 -5.65 6.19 5.01
CA GLU A 50 -6.47 5.06 4.55
C GLU A 50 -5.95 3.71 5.04
N ILE A 51 -4.90 3.73 5.82
CA ILE A 51 -4.28 2.52 6.38
C ILE A 51 -4.63 2.32 7.85
#